data_6acb95b062eaf15e33f37f760987959c
#
_entry.id   6acb95b062eaf15e33f37f760987959c
#
_cell.length_a   1.000
_cell.length_b   1.000
_cell.length_c   1.000
_cell.angle_alpha   90.00
_cell.angle_beta   90.00
_cell.angle_gamma   90.00
#
_symmetry.space_group_name_H-M   'P 1'
#
loop_
_entity.id
_entity.type
_entity.pdbx_description
1 polymer ?
#
loop_
_entity_poly.entity_id
_entity_poly.type
_entity_poly.pdbx_seq_one_letter_code
_entity_poly.pdbx_strand_id
1 'polypeptide(L)'
;MATLFIADLHLCVEEPAITAGFLRFLAEEARKADALYILGDLFEAWIGDDDPNPLHHQMAAAIKAVSDSGVPCYFIHGNRDFLLGKRFARESGMTLLPEEKVLELYGRRVLIMHGDTLCTDDAGYQAFRAKVHKPWLQTLFLALPLFVRKRIAARMRANSKEANSSKSLAIMDVNQNAVVSAMEKHQVQWLIHGHTHRPAVHELIANQQPAFRVVLGAWHTEGSMVKVTADDVELIHFPF
;
A
#
# COMPACT_ATOMS: atom_id res chain seq x y z
N MET A 1 10.06 6.00 20.44
CA MET A 1 10.50 5.66 19.08
C MET A 1 9.54 4.65 18.49
N ALA A 2 9.05 4.88 17.27
CA ALA A 2 8.09 4.01 16.61
C ALA A 2 8.25 4.07 15.09
N THR A 3 8.05 2.95 14.41
CA THR A 3 7.92 2.86 12.96
C THR A 3 6.43 2.77 12.60
N LEU A 4 5.98 3.58 11.65
CA LEU A 4 4.57 3.66 11.25
C LEU A 4 4.36 3.04 9.87
N PHE A 5 3.24 2.33 9.72
CA PHE A 5 2.79 1.71 8.48
C PHE A 5 1.36 2.16 8.17
N ILE A 6 1.12 2.53 6.93
CA ILE A 6 -0.21 2.87 6.39
C ILE A 6 -0.38 2.25 5.00
N ALA A 7 -1.61 2.05 4.56
CA ALA A 7 -1.97 1.58 3.23
C ALA A 7 -3.39 1.99 2.87
N ASP A 8 -3.76 1.80 1.61
CA ASP A 8 -5.15 1.86 1.14
C ASP A 8 -5.85 3.20 1.44
N LEU A 9 -5.14 4.31 1.19
CA LEU A 9 -5.69 5.66 1.34
C LEU A 9 -6.61 6.02 0.16
N HIS A 10 -6.33 5.52 -1.03
CA HIS A 10 -7.08 5.78 -2.25
C HIS A 10 -7.33 7.27 -2.52
N LEU A 11 -6.31 8.10 -2.29
CA LEU A 11 -6.40 9.55 -2.45
C LEU A 11 -6.89 9.93 -3.84
N CYS A 12 -7.94 10.72 -3.89
CA CYS A 12 -8.55 11.25 -5.10
C CYS A 12 -9.18 12.62 -4.82
N VAL A 13 -9.53 13.35 -5.87
CA VAL A 13 -10.09 14.70 -5.75
C VAL A 13 -11.50 14.67 -5.14
N GLU A 14 -12.21 13.57 -5.36
CA GLU A 14 -13.59 13.37 -4.92
C GLU A 14 -13.72 13.14 -3.40
N GLU A 15 -12.63 12.77 -2.73
CA GLU A 15 -12.59 12.46 -1.28
C GLU A 15 -11.66 13.41 -0.51
N PRO A 16 -11.99 14.71 -0.41
CA PRO A 16 -11.11 15.69 0.21
C PRO A 16 -10.91 15.48 1.73
N ALA A 17 -11.83 14.80 2.40
CA ALA A 17 -11.72 14.50 3.82
C ALA A 17 -10.54 13.55 4.11
N ILE A 18 -10.34 12.53 3.27
CA ILE A 18 -9.20 11.61 3.37
C ILE A 18 -7.88 12.36 3.15
N THR A 19 -7.85 13.24 2.14
CA THR A 19 -6.70 14.11 1.87
C THR A 19 -6.36 14.97 3.09
N ALA A 20 -7.35 15.62 3.70
CA ALA A 20 -7.16 16.44 4.90
C ALA A 20 -6.67 15.60 6.10
N GLY A 21 -7.26 14.42 6.31
CA GLY A 21 -6.84 13.47 7.35
C GLY A 21 -5.39 13.02 7.17
N PHE A 22 -5.00 12.72 5.93
CA PHE A 22 -3.62 12.33 5.62
C PHE A 22 -2.62 13.47 5.85
N LEU A 23 -2.94 14.68 5.43
CA LEU A 23 -2.09 15.86 5.68
C LEU A 23 -1.89 16.09 7.19
N ARG A 24 -2.96 15.95 7.98
CA ARG A 24 -2.87 16.04 9.45
C ARG A 24 -2.00 14.93 10.03
N PHE A 25 -2.22 13.67 9.63
CA PHE A 25 -1.39 12.55 10.03
C PHE A 25 0.10 12.78 9.74
N LEU A 26 0.43 13.27 8.54
CA LEU A 26 1.81 13.59 8.18
C LEU A 26 2.41 14.66 9.10
N ALA A 27 1.64 15.70 9.44
CA ALA A 27 2.10 16.81 10.25
C ALA A 27 2.26 16.45 11.74
N GLU A 28 1.34 15.66 12.29
CA GLU A 28 1.21 15.43 13.73
C GLU A 28 1.88 14.12 14.18
N GLU A 29 1.76 13.04 13.40
CA GLU A 29 2.23 11.72 13.78
C GLU A 29 3.49 11.29 13.03
N ALA A 30 3.49 11.37 11.69
CA ALA A 30 4.59 10.86 10.90
C ALA A 30 5.93 11.53 11.20
N ARG A 31 5.93 12.84 11.49
CA ARG A 31 7.16 13.58 11.84
C ARG A 31 7.83 13.16 13.15
N LYS A 32 7.12 12.43 14.00
CA LYS A 32 7.64 11.92 15.28
C LYS A 32 8.14 10.48 15.18
N ALA A 33 7.96 9.86 14.03
CA ALA A 33 8.30 8.46 13.80
C ALA A 33 9.79 8.26 13.49
N ASP A 34 10.28 7.04 13.68
CA ASP A 34 11.60 6.62 13.22
C ASP A 34 11.62 6.41 11.71
N ALA A 35 10.50 5.96 11.13
CA ALA A 35 10.27 5.79 9.70
C ALA A 35 8.78 5.70 9.38
N LEU A 36 8.41 6.06 8.15
CA LEU A 36 7.07 5.89 7.60
C LEU A 36 7.12 4.95 6.40
N TYR A 37 6.30 3.90 6.43
CA TYR A 37 6.10 2.95 5.33
C TYR A 37 4.69 3.07 4.79
N ILE A 38 4.56 3.29 3.48
CA ILE A 38 3.29 3.30 2.76
C ILE A 38 3.21 2.03 1.93
N LEU A 39 2.32 1.12 2.31
CA LEU A 39 2.22 -0.22 1.73
C LEU A 39 1.23 -0.30 0.55
N GLY A 40 1.25 0.69 -0.33
CA GLY A 40 0.49 0.72 -1.57
C GLY A 40 -0.90 1.31 -1.47
N ASP A 41 -1.51 1.50 -2.62
CA ASP A 41 -2.82 2.13 -2.79
C ASP A 41 -2.92 3.50 -2.08
N LEU A 42 -1.83 4.29 -2.17
CA LEU A 42 -1.82 5.68 -1.72
C LEU A 42 -2.79 6.52 -2.54
N PHE A 43 -2.83 6.29 -3.86
CA PHE A 43 -3.74 6.95 -4.77
C PHE A 43 -4.77 5.97 -5.34
N GLU A 44 -5.98 6.46 -5.62
CA GLU A 44 -7.06 5.67 -6.23
C GLU A 44 -6.70 5.18 -7.64
N ALA A 45 -5.87 5.94 -8.36
CA ALA A 45 -5.31 5.56 -9.64
C ALA A 45 -4.02 6.29 -9.92
N TRP A 46 -3.10 5.64 -10.62
CA TRP A 46 -1.86 6.23 -11.10
C TRP A 46 -1.62 5.82 -12.55
N ILE A 47 -1.47 6.80 -13.42
CA ILE A 47 -1.32 6.59 -14.87
C ILE A 47 0.02 7.10 -15.43
N GLY A 48 0.92 7.51 -14.56
CA GLY A 48 2.26 8.00 -14.85
C GLY A 48 2.62 9.24 -14.06
N ASP A 49 3.90 9.43 -13.84
CA ASP A 49 4.46 10.56 -13.07
C ASP A 49 4.33 11.90 -13.79
N ASP A 50 3.92 11.90 -15.05
CA ASP A 50 3.70 13.08 -15.89
C ASP A 50 2.25 13.61 -15.85
N ASP A 51 1.37 12.98 -15.07
CA ASP A 51 0.00 13.48 -14.85
C ASP A 51 0.06 14.78 -14.03
N PRO A 52 -0.39 15.95 -14.58
CA PRO A 52 -0.32 17.24 -13.91
C PRO A 52 -1.39 17.43 -12.84
N ASN A 53 -1.90 16.36 -12.24
CA ASN A 53 -2.91 16.44 -11.19
C ASN A 53 -2.38 17.21 -9.98
N PRO A 54 -3.00 18.34 -9.58
CA PRO A 54 -2.56 19.13 -8.43
C PRO A 54 -2.47 18.35 -7.12
N LEU A 55 -3.35 17.34 -6.92
CA LEU A 55 -3.32 16.47 -5.74
C LEU A 55 -1.99 15.73 -5.63
N HIS A 56 -1.44 15.24 -6.76
CA HIS A 56 -0.17 14.53 -6.76
C HIS A 56 0.98 15.42 -6.27
N HIS A 57 1.04 16.65 -6.75
CA HIS A 57 2.05 17.62 -6.32
C HIS A 57 1.90 18.01 -4.85
N GLN A 58 0.66 18.20 -4.39
CA GLN A 58 0.37 18.50 -2.98
C GLN A 58 0.84 17.37 -2.08
N MET A 59 0.55 16.12 -2.44
CA MET A 59 0.96 14.95 -1.65
C MET A 59 2.47 14.75 -1.69
N ALA A 60 3.10 14.93 -2.85
CA ALA A 60 4.56 14.89 -2.96
C ALA A 60 5.23 15.89 -2.02
N ALA A 61 4.76 17.14 -2.00
CA ALA A 61 5.29 18.18 -1.13
C ALA A 61 5.09 17.86 0.36
N ALA A 62 3.92 17.33 0.73
CA ALA A 62 3.62 16.98 2.12
C ALA A 62 4.49 15.81 2.63
N ILE A 63 4.66 14.75 1.84
CA ILE A 63 5.53 13.62 2.19
C ILE A 63 7.01 14.08 2.21
N LYS A 64 7.41 14.92 1.26
CA LYS A 64 8.76 15.51 1.23
C LYS A 64 9.07 16.27 2.51
N ALA A 65 8.12 17.02 3.05
CA ALA A 65 8.29 17.74 4.31
C ALA A 65 8.54 16.81 5.50
N VAL A 66 7.97 15.59 5.50
CA VAL A 66 8.27 14.56 6.50
C VAL A 66 9.69 14.03 6.29
N SER A 67 10.04 13.68 5.06
CA SER A 67 11.38 13.19 4.72
C SER A 67 12.46 14.22 5.08
N ASP A 68 12.24 15.50 4.78
CA ASP A 68 13.17 16.60 5.08
C ASP A 68 13.30 16.87 6.60
N SER A 69 12.30 16.47 7.38
CA SER A 69 12.41 16.55 8.86
C SER A 69 13.30 15.45 9.48
N GLY A 70 13.86 14.56 8.66
CA GLY A 70 14.73 13.47 9.07
C GLY A 70 14.04 12.13 9.26
N VAL A 71 12.76 11.99 8.88
CA VAL A 71 12.01 10.73 8.94
C VAL A 71 12.02 10.08 7.56
N PRO A 72 12.74 8.96 7.36
CA PRO A 72 12.75 8.27 6.07
C PRO A 72 11.35 7.75 5.72
N CYS A 73 10.95 7.98 4.46
CA CYS A 73 9.67 7.56 3.92
C CYS A 73 9.89 6.50 2.82
N TYR A 74 9.15 5.41 2.91
CA TYR A 74 9.27 4.26 2.00
C TYR A 74 7.91 3.94 1.38
N PHE A 75 7.95 3.41 0.16
CA PHE A 75 6.75 3.06 -0.58
C PHE A 75 6.88 1.67 -1.23
N ILE A 76 5.86 0.85 -1.02
CA ILE A 76 5.62 -0.39 -1.77
C ILE A 76 4.41 -0.13 -2.67
N HIS A 77 4.47 -0.57 -3.94
CA HIS A 77 3.38 -0.42 -4.88
C HIS A 77 2.15 -1.24 -4.50
N GLY A 78 0.98 -0.63 -4.61
CA GLY A 78 -0.30 -1.33 -4.56
C GLY A 78 -0.83 -1.66 -5.96
N ASN A 79 -2.03 -2.19 -6.02
CA ASN A 79 -2.67 -2.54 -7.29
C ASN A 79 -3.31 -1.31 -8.00
N ARG A 80 -3.45 -0.19 -7.33
CA ARG A 80 -3.96 1.06 -7.90
C ARG A 80 -2.86 1.98 -8.39
N ASP A 81 -1.70 1.92 -7.79
CA ASP A 81 -0.59 2.85 -8.04
C ASP A 81 0.74 2.15 -8.41
N PHE A 82 0.66 0.97 -9.03
CA PHE A 82 1.84 0.21 -9.44
C PHE A 82 2.70 0.89 -10.52
N LEU A 83 2.17 1.92 -11.21
CA LEU A 83 2.90 2.75 -12.17
C LEU A 83 3.58 3.97 -11.54
N LEU A 84 3.44 4.20 -10.23
CA LEU A 84 4.14 5.25 -9.52
C LEU A 84 5.65 5.04 -9.67
N GLY A 85 6.30 6.05 -10.24
CA GLY A 85 7.67 5.92 -10.72
C GLY A 85 8.70 6.72 -9.92
N LYS A 86 9.91 6.68 -10.43
CA LYS A 86 11.08 7.31 -9.80
C LYS A 86 11.00 8.84 -9.72
N ARG A 87 10.26 9.48 -10.64
CA ARG A 87 10.11 10.94 -10.61
C ARG A 87 9.30 11.35 -9.40
N PHE A 88 8.12 10.75 -9.19
CA PHE A 88 7.32 11.03 -8.01
C PHE A 88 8.05 10.67 -6.71
N ALA A 89 8.78 9.54 -6.69
CA ALA A 89 9.58 9.15 -5.54
C ALA A 89 10.62 10.21 -5.17
N ARG A 90 11.32 10.81 -6.16
CA ARG A 90 12.25 11.92 -5.91
C ARG A 90 11.55 13.17 -5.43
N GLU A 91 10.42 13.53 -6.04
CA GLU A 91 9.64 14.72 -5.68
C GLU A 91 9.09 14.62 -4.26
N SER A 92 8.69 13.44 -3.83
CA SER A 92 8.15 13.17 -2.49
C SER A 92 9.20 12.80 -1.43
N GLY A 93 10.45 12.57 -1.84
CA GLY A 93 11.51 12.10 -0.94
C GLY A 93 11.33 10.65 -0.47
N MET A 94 10.47 9.87 -1.11
CA MET A 94 10.27 8.46 -0.80
C MET A 94 11.31 7.57 -1.47
N THR A 95 11.61 6.45 -0.82
CA THR A 95 12.36 5.34 -1.41
C THR A 95 11.39 4.24 -1.82
N LEU A 96 11.43 3.85 -3.11
CA LEU A 96 10.65 2.72 -3.62
C LEU A 96 11.26 1.41 -3.15
N LEU A 97 10.43 0.54 -2.57
CA LEU A 97 10.82 -0.79 -2.12
C LEU A 97 10.32 -1.88 -3.08
N PRO A 98 10.93 -3.09 -3.05
CA PRO A 98 10.38 -4.25 -3.75
C PRO A 98 9.03 -4.68 -3.16
N GLU A 99 8.29 -5.51 -3.89
CA GLU A 99 6.97 -6.03 -3.51
C GLU A 99 6.91 -6.68 -2.14
N GLU A 100 7.96 -7.42 -1.79
CA GLU A 100 8.16 -8.08 -0.50
C GLU A 100 9.45 -7.55 0.13
N LYS A 101 9.39 -7.08 1.35
CA LYS A 101 10.56 -6.59 2.06
C LYS A 101 10.55 -7.08 3.50
N VAL A 102 11.65 -7.67 3.94
CA VAL A 102 11.87 -7.97 5.36
C VAL A 102 12.57 -6.80 6.01
N LEU A 103 12.05 -6.35 7.13
CA LEU A 103 12.62 -5.32 7.99
C LEU A 103 13.06 -5.92 9.32
N GLU A 104 14.16 -5.39 9.83
CA GLU A 104 14.59 -5.64 11.23
C GLU A 104 14.13 -4.45 12.08
N LEU A 105 13.08 -4.62 12.85
CA LEU A 105 12.47 -3.56 13.65
C LEU A 105 12.51 -3.92 15.12
N TYR A 106 13.31 -3.20 15.87
CA TYR A 106 13.39 -3.35 17.34
C TYR A 106 13.59 -4.81 17.78
N GLY A 107 14.43 -5.56 17.04
CA GLY A 107 14.70 -6.97 17.28
C GLY A 107 13.68 -7.97 16.71
N ARG A 108 12.69 -7.49 15.97
CA ARG A 108 11.71 -8.33 15.26
C ARG A 108 11.96 -8.32 13.76
N ARG A 109 11.87 -9.49 13.14
CA ARG A 109 11.83 -9.62 11.67
C ARG A 109 10.40 -9.50 11.18
N VAL A 110 10.12 -8.49 10.39
CA VAL A 110 8.77 -8.19 9.89
C VAL A 110 8.78 -8.19 8.37
N LEU A 111 7.95 -9.04 7.76
CA LEU A 111 7.68 -9.01 6.32
C LEU A 111 6.63 -7.94 6.07
N ILE A 112 6.90 -7.07 5.12
CA ILE A 112 5.94 -6.06 4.65
C ILE A 112 5.67 -6.22 3.17
N MET A 113 4.42 -6.01 2.76
CA MET A 113 3.95 -6.04 1.37
C MET A 113 2.61 -5.32 1.25
N HIS A 114 2.16 -5.07 0.03
CA HIS A 114 0.79 -4.57 -0.17
C HIS A 114 -0.26 -5.64 0.20
N GLY A 115 -0.12 -6.86 -0.28
CA GLY A 115 -0.97 -8.00 0.08
C GLY A 115 -1.80 -8.60 -1.06
N ASP A 116 -1.89 -7.94 -2.20
CA ASP A 116 -2.63 -8.40 -3.37
C ASP A 116 -2.10 -9.72 -3.96
N THR A 117 -0.82 -10.00 -3.79
CA THR A 117 -0.18 -11.27 -4.20
C THR A 117 -0.62 -12.46 -3.35
N LEU A 118 -1.16 -12.22 -2.15
CA LEU A 118 -1.67 -13.25 -1.26
C LEU A 118 -3.10 -13.71 -1.60
N CYS A 119 -3.82 -12.95 -2.42
CA CYS A 119 -5.19 -13.27 -2.87
C CYS A 119 -5.15 -14.26 -4.04
N THR A 120 -4.56 -15.44 -3.83
CA THR A 120 -4.30 -16.43 -4.88
C THR A 120 -5.55 -17.15 -5.37
N ASP A 121 -6.65 -17.10 -4.60
CA ASP A 121 -7.93 -17.69 -4.99
C ASP A 121 -8.65 -16.88 -6.07
N ASP A 122 -8.32 -15.59 -6.24
CA ASP A 122 -8.78 -14.77 -7.35
C ASP A 122 -7.88 -14.95 -8.58
N ALA A 123 -8.00 -16.11 -9.23
CA ALA A 123 -7.20 -16.45 -10.40
C ALA A 123 -7.33 -15.41 -11.53
N GLY A 124 -8.51 -14.80 -11.69
CA GLY A 124 -8.76 -13.75 -12.69
C GLY A 124 -7.94 -12.49 -12.40
N TYR A 125 -7.92 -12.06 -11.15
CA TYR A 125 -7.09 -10.93 -10.71
C TYR A 125 -5.60 -11.25 -10.88
N GLN A 126 -5.13 -12.43 -10.44
CA GLN A 126 -3.71 -12.80 -10.56
C GLN A 126 -3.24 -12.85 -12.03
N ALA A 127 -4.06 -13.37 -12.94
CA ALA A 127 -3.76 -13.38 -14.37
C ALA A 127 -3.68 -11.95 -14.95
N PHE A 128 -4.61 -11.08 -14.56
CA PHE A 128 -4.60 -9.66 -14.93
C PHE A 128 -3.33 -8.97 -14.39
N ARG A 129 -3.02 -9.15 -13.10
CA ARG A 129 -1.84 -8.61 -12.44
C ARG A 129 -0.55 -9.02 -13.16
N ALA A 130 -0.38 -10.32 -13.40
CA ALA A 130 0.78 -10.84 -14.12
C ALA A 130 0.97 -10.21 -15.52
N LYS A 131 -0.14 -9.84 -16.19
CA LYS A 131 -0.10 -9.16 -17.47
C LYS A 131 0.34 -7.70 -17.36
N VAL A 132 -0.29 -6.91 -16.46
CA VAL A 132 -0.04 -5.47 -16.35
C VAL A 132 1.28 -5.13 -15.65
N HIS A 133 1.87 -6.06 -14.93
CA HIS A 133 3.19 -5.92 -14.33
C HIS A 133 4.35 -6.26 -15.29
N LYS A 134 4.08 -6.65 -16.56
CA LYS A 134 5.15 -6.84 -17.55
C LYS A 134 5.80 -5.50 -17.91
N PRO A 135 7.14 -5.36 -17.76
CA PRO A 135 7.81 -4.07 -17.94
C PRO A 135 7.58 -3.46 -19.34
N TRP A 136 7.59 -4.30 -20.39
CA TRP A 136 7.38 -3.82 -21.75
C TRP A 136 5.97 -3.23 -21.94
N LEU A 137 4.95 -3.83 -21.29
CA LEU A 137 3.57 -3.35 -21.39
C LEU A 137 3.41 -2.02 -20.65
N GLN A 138 4.04 -1.88 -19.48
CA GLN A 138 4.09 -0.62 -18.75
C GLN A 138 4.78 0.48 -19.53
N THR A 139 5.92 0.18 -20.16
CA THR A 139 6.64 1.14 -21.03
C THR A 139 5.76 1.57 -22.20
N LEU A 140 5.09 0.62 -22.86
CA LEU A 140 4.18 0.93 -23.97
C LEU A 140 3.01 1.81 -23.50
N PHE A 141 2.38 1.46 -22.37
CA PHE A 141 1.28 2.25 -21.81
C PHE A 141 1.73 3.67 -21.46
N LEU A 142 2.87 3.84 -20.80
CA LEU A 142 3.40 5.16 -20.41
C LEU A 142 3.85 6.01 -21.60
N ALA A 143 4.14 5.40 -22.76
CA ALA A 143 4.44 6.11 -24.00
C ALA A 143 3.19 6.69 -24.68
N LEU A 144 1.99 6.24 -24.29
CA LEU A 144 0.74 6.77 -24.85
C LEU A 144 0.48 8.20 -24.34
N PRO A 145 -0.20 9.04 -25.17
CA PRO A 145 -0.66 10.37 -24.71
C PRO A 145 -1.53 10.25 -23.44
N LEU A 146 -1.42 11.24 -22.58
CA LEU A 146 -2.09 11.23 -21.26
C LEU A 146 -3.61 11.03 -21.37
N PHE A 147 -4.28 11.66 -22.36
CA PHE A 147 -5.72 11.51 -22.53
C PHE A 147 -6.12 10.08 -22.89
N VAL A 148 -5.28 9.34 -23.62
CA VAL A 148 -5.49 7.92 -23.95
C VAL A 148 -5.35 7.08 -22.70
N ARG A 149 -4.30 7.31 -21.91
CA ARG A 149 -4.08 6.61 -20.62
C ARG A 149 -5.24 6.83 -19.66
N LYS A 150 -5.76 8.07 -19.56
CA LYS A 150 -6.94 8.40 -18.75
C LYS A 150 -8.18 7.59 -19.17
N ARG A 151 -8.44 7.48 -20.49
CA ARG A 151 -9.56 6.68 -21.00
C ARG A 151 -9.41 5.19 -20.71
N ILE A 152 -8.21 4.65 -20.92
CA ILE A 152 -7.92 3.23 -20.62
C ILE A 152 -8.10 2.97 -19.13
N ALA A 153 -7.52 3.78 -18.26
CA ALA A 153 -7.63 3.62 -16.80
C ALA A 153 -9.09 3.71 -16.34
N ALA A 154 -9.87 4.66 -16.85
CA ALA A 154 -11.29 4.78 -16.53
C ALA A 154 -12.09 3.54 -16.92
N ARG A 155 -11.84 2.99 -18.12
CA ARG A 155 -12.49 1.76 -18.59
C ARG A 155 -12.10 0.54 -17.74
N MET A 156 -10.82 0.43 -17.40
CA MET A 156 -10.34 -0.67 -16.56
C MET A 156 -10.95 -0.62 -15.15
N ARG A 157 -11.11 0.58 -14.56
CA ARG A 157 -11.79 0.74 -13.27
C ARG A 157 -13.25 0.33 -13.32
N ALA A 158 -13.98 0.74 -14.36
CA ALA A 158 -15.38 0.35 -14.55
C ALA A 158 -15.52 -1.19 -14.64
N ASN A 159 -14.70 -1.83 -15.46
CA ASN A 159 -14.68 -3.28 -15.60
C ASN A 159 -14.30 -4.01 -14.30
N SER A 160 -13.32 -3.46 -13.54
CA SER A 160 -12.92 -4.03 -12.25
C SER A 160 -14.04 -3.93 -11.22
N LYS A 161 -14.75 -2.80 -11.16
CA LYS A 161 -15.91 -2.62 -10.26
C LYS A 161 -17.02 -3.61 -10.57
N GLU A 162 -17.34 -3.81 -11.85
CA GLU A 162 -18.34 -4.78 -12.30
C GLU A 162 -17.91 -6.21 -11.96
N ALA A 163 -16.66 -6.59 -12.28
CA ALA A 163 -16.13 -7.91 -11.96
C ALA A 163 -16.13 -8.20 -10.45
N ASN A 164 -15.77 -7.22 -9.62
CA ASN A 164 -15.73 -7.39 -8.16
C ASN A 164 -17.14 -7.46 -7.54
N SER A 165 -18.14 -6.83 -8.14
CA SER A 165 -19.53 -6.88 -7.63
C SER A 165 -20.13 -8.29 -7.66
N SER A 166 -19.63 -9.17 -8.53
CA SER A 166 -20.07 -10.57 -8.67
C SER A 166 -19.22 -11.57 -7.89
N LYS A 167 -18.08 -11.15 -7.30
CA LYS A 167 -17.19 -12.04 -6.56
C LYS A 167 -17.62 -12.20 -5.11
N SER A 168 -17.44 -13.40 -4.56
CA SER A 168 -17.61 -13.60 -3.12
C SER A 168 -16.50 -12.90 -2.34
N LEU A 169 -16.83 -12.42 -1.15
CA LEU A 169 -15.87 -11.79 -0.25
C LEU A 169 -14.71 -12.72 0.13
N ALA A 170 -14.93 -14.03 0.12
CA ALA A 170 -13.92 -15.02 0.46
C ALA A 170 -12.83 -15.13 -0.63
N ILE A 171 -13.20 -15.03 -1.92
CA ILE A 171 -12.25 -15.06 -3.04
C ILE A 171 -11.36 -13.82 -3.08
N MET A 172 -11.88 -12.68 -2.60
CA MET A 172 -11.14 -11.41 -2.56
C MET A 172 -10.24 -11.27 -1.33
N ASP A 173 -10.29 -12.24 -0.40
CA ASP A 173 -9.41 -12.26 0.78
C ASP A 173 -8.09 -13.00 0.48
N VAL A 174 -7.13 -12.89 1.40
CA VAL A 174 -5.87 -13.61 1.30
C VAL A 174 -6.08 -15.11 1.49
N ASN A 175 -5.37 -15.91 0.72
CA ASN A 175 -5.30 -17.35 0.93
C ASN A 175 -4.35 -17.67 2.08
N GLN A 176 -4.81 -18.45 3.07
CA GLN A 176 -4.03 -18.74 4.27
C GLN A 176 -2.72 -19.50 3.97
N ASN A 177 -2.74 -20.41 3.01
CA ASN A 177 -1.53 -21.13 2.60
C ASN A 177 -0.52 -20.19 1.93
N ALA A 178 -0.99 -19.21 1.17
CA ALA A 178 -0.12 -18.19 0.57
C ALA A 178 0.53 -17.32 1.66
N VAL A 179 -0.23 -16.96 2.72
CA VAL A 179 0.29 -16.21 3.87
C VAL A 179 1.39 -17.02 4.58
N VAL A 180 1.11 -18.28 4.95
CA VAL A 180 2.08 -19.15 5.64
C VAL A 180 3.32 -19.33 4.77
N SER A 181 3.15 -19.65 3.48
CA SER A 181 4.27 -19.84 2.56
C SER A 181 5.15 -18.61 2.42
N ALA A 182 4.56 -17.41 2.37
CA ALA A 182 5.32 -16.16 2.33
C ALA A 182 6.12 -15.94 3.62
N MET A 183 5.52 -16.17 4.77
CA MET A 183 6.19 -16.02 6.07
C MET A 183 7.31 -17.05 6.26
N GLU A 184 7.12 -18.30 5.84
CA GLU A 184 8.11 -19.36 5.89
C GLU A 184 9.27 -19.10 4.93
N LYS A 185 8.99 -18.67 3.70
CA LYS A 185 9.99 -18.28 2.70
C LYS A 185 10.97 -17.24 3.25
N HIS A 186 10.46 -16.29 4.00
CA HIS A 186 11.23 -15.18 4.57
C HIS A 186 11.69 -15.42 6.01
N GLN A 187 11.31 -16.56 6.61
CA GLN A 187 11.63 -16.91 8.00
C GLN A 187 11.24 -15.80 9.00
N VAL A 188 10.00 -15.34 8.92
CA VAL A 188 9.44 -14.28 9.77
C VAL A 188 8.26 -14.76 10.58
N GLN A 189 8.01 -14.14 11.73
CA GLN A 189 6.84 -14.33 12.59
C GLN A 189 5.86 -13.16 12.51
N TRP A 190 6.20 -12.09 11.81
CA TRP A 190 5.35 -10.92 11.63
C TRP A 190 5.18 -10.60 10.15
N LEU A 191 3.92 -10.39 9.75
CA LEU A 191 3.55 -9.90 8.42
C LEU A 191 2.63 -8.69 8.59
N ILE A 192 2.95 -7.58 7.93
CA ILE A 192 2.08 -6.39 7.86
C ILE A 192 1.73 -6.15 6.40
N HIS A 193 0.44 -6.03 6.11
CA HIS A 193 -0.06 -5.75 4.76
C HIS A 193 -1.38 -4.97 4.76
N GLY A 194 -1.79 -4.46 3.61
CA GLY A 194 -3.07 -3.82 3.34
C GLY A 194 -3.96 -4.63 2.40
N HIS A 195 -4.50 -3.97 1.38
CA HIS A 195 -5.23 -4.49 0.24
C HIS A 195 -6.64 -5.02 0.53
N THR A 196 -6.83 -5.85 1.54
CA THR A 196 -8.14 -6.49 1.80
C THR A 196 -9.15 -5.56 2.48
N HIS A 197 -8.70 -4.43 3.00
CA HIS A 197 -9.52 -3.46 3.75
C HIS A 197 -10.23 -4.06 4.96
N ARG A 198 -9.64 -5.11 5.56
CA ARG A 198 -10.19 -5.84 6.72
C ARG A 198 -9.23 -5.77 7.88
N PRO A 199 -9.18 -4.62 8.58
CA PRO A 199 -8.20 -4.41 9.64
C PRO A 199 -8.39 -5.43 10.76
N ALA A 200 -7.34 -6.17 11.05
CA ALA A 200 -7.31 -7.16 12.12
C ALA A 200 -5.88 -7.63 12.41
N VAL A 201 -5.69 -8.18 13.59
CA VAL A 201 -4.51 -8.96 13.96
C VAL A 201 -4.91 -10.42 13.99
N HIS A 202 -4.30 -11.24 13.14
CA HIS A 202 -4.54 -12.68 13.05
C HIS A 202 -3.37 -13.45 13.63
N GLU A 203 -3.66 -14.39 14.51
CA GLU A 203 -2.70 -15.37 15.00
C GLU A 203 -2.69 -16.60 14.09
N LEU A 204 -1.52 -17.12 13.80
CA LEU A 204 -1.31 -18.31 12.98
C LEU A 204 -0.03 -19.03 13.38
N ILE A 205 0.26 -20.15 12.73
CA ILE A 205 1.53 -20.85 12.87
C ILE A 205 2.31 -20.73 11.57
N ALA A 206 3.55 -20.25 11.65
CA ALA A 206 4.52 -20.25 10.57
C ALA A 206 5.89 -20.62 11.11
N ASN A 207 6.70 -21.33 10.33
CA ASN A 207 8.02 -21.85 10.79
C ASN A 207 7.88 -22.66 12.11
N GLN A 208 6.78 -23.39 12.30
CA GLN A 208 6.47 -24.16 13.50
C GLN A 208 6.41 -23.32 14.80
N GLN A 209 6.15 -22.04 14.69
CA GLN A 209 6.07 -21.09 15.81
C GLN A 209 4.83 -20.20 15.68
N PRO A 210 4.33 -19.64 16.79
CA PRO A 210 3.32 -18.60 16.75
C PRO A 210 3.77 -17.44 15.88
N ALA A 211 2.88 -16.96 15.04
CA ALA A 211 3.11 -15.89 14.10
C ALA A 211 1.89 -14.96 14.02
N PHE A 212 2.08 -13.75 13.55
CA PHE A 212 1.07 -12.71 13.53
C PHE A 212 1.00 -12.05 12.14
N ARG A 213 -0.22 -11.93 11.62
CA ARG A 213 -0.52 -11.17 10.42
C ARG A 213 -1.36 -9.96 10.80
N VAL A 214 -0.84 -8.77 10.58
CA VAL A 214 -1.50 -7.50 10.87
C VAL A 214 -1.97 -6.89 9.56
N VAL A 215 -3.26 -6.65 9.45
CA VAL A 215 -3.91 -6.09 8.26
C VAL A 215 -4.29 -4.65 8.52
N LEU A 216 -3.84 -3.75 7.66
CA LEU A 216 -4.21 -2.34 7.67
C LEU A 216 -5.63 -2.14 7.14
N GLY A 217 -6.35 -1.19 7.70
CA GLY A 217 -7.65 -0.74 7.21
C GLY A 217 -7.52 0.28 6.08
N ALA A 218 -8.52 0.33 5.21
CA ALA A 218 -8.65 1.42 4.24
C ALA A 218 -9.07 2.72 4.94
N TRP A 219 -8.63 3.84 4.39
CA TRP A 219 -9.01 5.16 4.87
C TRP A 219 -10.33 5.59 4.24
N HIS A 220 -11.39 5.71 5.04
CA HIS A 220 -12.72 6.13 4.61
C HIS A 220 -13.27 7.23 5.51
N THR A 221 -13.76 6.86 6.69
CA THR A 221 -14.28 7.76 7.72
C THR A 221 -13.25 8.00 8.83
N GLU A 222 -12.23 7.16 8.86
CA GLU A 222 -11.14 7.19 9.82
C GLU A 222 -9.85 6.73 9.16
N GLY A 223 -8.72 7.12 9.73
CA GLY A 223 -7.39 6.62 9.34
C GLY A 223 -7.08 5.30 10.02
N SER A 224 -6.24 4.49 9.40
CA SER A 224 -5.72 3.24 9.95
C SER A 224 -4.21 3.22 9.83
N MET A 225 -3.52 2.86 10.90
CA MET A 225 -2.07 2.66 10.90
C MET A 225 -1.67 1.47 11.76
N VAL A 226 -0.53 0.89 11.45
CA VAL A 226 0.18 -0.01 12.36
C VAL A 226 1.38 0.73 12.92
N LYS A 227 1.51 0.71 14.25
CA LYS A 227 2.62 1.30 14.99
C LYS A 227 3.45 0.20 15.60
N VAL A 228 4.71 0.13 15.23
CA VAL A 228 5.67 -0.83 15.77
C VAL A 228 6.65 -0.10 16.68
N THR A 229 6.78 -0.57 17.90
CA THR A 229 7.74 -0.10 18.91
C THR A 229 8.62 -1.26 19.38
N ALA A 230 9.55 -0.99 20.29
CA ALA A 230 10.33 -2.05 20.94
C ALA A 230 9.43 -3.03 21.71
N ASP A 231 8.34 -2.55 22.27
CA ASP A 231 7.49 -3.30 23.20
C ASP A 231 6.30 -3.97 22.48
N ASP A 232 5.71 -3.31 21.45
CA ASP A 232 4.44 -3.73 20.88
C ASP A 232 4.31 -3.48 19.38
N VAL A 233 3.30 -4.14 18.78
CA VAL A 233 2.80 -3.93 17.42
C VAL A 233 1.30 -3.65 17.51
N GLU A 234 0.92 -2.40 17.33
CA GLU A 234 -0.46 -1.93 17.52
C GLU A 234 -1.12 -1.56 16.19
N LEU A 235 -2.32 -2.10 15.96
CA LEU A 235 -3.23 -1.64 14.90
C LEU A 235 -4.10 -0.52 15.47
N ILE A 236 -3.98 0.69 14.95
CA ILE A 236 -4.61 1.89 15.49
C ILE A 236 -5.55 2.49 14.45
N HIS A 237 -6.76 2.83 14.88
CA HIS A 237 -7.73 3.63 14.12
C HIS A 237 -7.84 5.01 14.75
N PHE A 238 -7.92 6.05 13.93
CA PHE A 238 -7.99 7.43 14.40
C PHE A 238 -8.91 8.29 13.52
N PRO A 239 -9.66 9.25 14.09
CA PRO A 239 -10.52 10.14 13.33
C PRO A 239 -9.70 11.12 12.47
N PHE A 240 -10.33 11.58 11.38
CA PHE A 240 -9.77 12.66 10.54
C PHE A 240 -9.91 14.03 11.19
#